data_ec15b7dd4a57421455e4e8d97553dfc2
#
_entry.id   ec15b7dd4a57421455e4e8d97553dfc2
#
_cell.length_a   1.000
_cell.length_b   1.000
_cell.length_c   1.000
_cell.angle_alpha   90.00
_cell.angle_beta   90.00
_cell.angle_gamma   90.00
#
_symmetry.space_group_name_H-M   'P 1'
#
loop_
_entity.id
_entity.type
_entity.pdbx_description
1 polymer ?
#
loop_
_entity_poly.entity_id
_entity_poly.type
_entity_poly.pdbx_seq_one_letter_code
_entity_poly.pdbx_strand_id
1 'polypeptide(L)'
;MSYLNIPAELRAERAWVNVWEGSKVPMQATVRKAASSSNPDTWSNYIDAEHNVQHGYYDGLGYVFHDNGIIGIDIDDGFTDGLLNPLAADIIGRCHSYTEKSRSGRGVHILVRGELPFKGKNNRAAVEIYKSNRYFIMTGEVLIFSEIIENQSAIDYVIEKYFPDTPKESSSGTVAPQRIYSPIYRRPENGKLHLKPEYPPITPGSRNLSLTSLAGQLHNQGYTKAEIYKELLYANQQACKPPLPQSEVELIVNSVTRYRR
;
A
#
# COMPACT_ATOMS: atom_id res chain seq x y z
N MET A 1 13.11 -9.20 12.39
CA MET A 1 12.64 -8.43 11.22
C MET A 1 13.81 -8.21 10.29
N SER A 2 13.63 -8.36 8.97
CA SER A 2 14.72 -8.09 8.01
C SER A 2 14.43 -6.76 7.30
N TYR A 3 15.14 -5.72 7.69
CA TYR A 3 15.02 -4.39 7.06
C TYR A 3 15.65 -4.32 5.66
N LEU A 4 16.29 -5.41 5.21
CA LEU A 4 16.90 -5.50 3.87
C LEU A 4 15.88 -5.39 2.73
N ASN A 5 14.61 -5.69 3.00
CA ASN A 5 13.52 -5.60 2.02
C ASN A 5 12.98 -4.16 1.86
N ILE A 6 13.42 -3.22 2.68
CA ILE A 6 13.09 -1.80 2.48
C ILE A 6 13.78 -1.33 1.20
N PRO A 7 13.07 -0.62 0.29
CA PRO A 7 13.63 -0.17 -0.98
C PRO A 7 14.99 0.55 -0.83
N ALA A 8 15.94 0.22 -1.70
CA ALA A 8 17.29 0.77 -1.64
C ALA A 8 17.30 2.31 -1.76
N GLU A 9 16.37 2.87 -2.52
CA GLU A 9 16.22 4.32 -2.65
C GLU A 9 15.92 5.01 -1.31
N LEU A 10 15.06 4.42 -0.46
CA LEU A 10 14.80 4.95 0.89
C LEU A 10 16.03 4.82 1.78
N ARG A 11 16.72 3.68 1.70
CA ARG A 11 17.92 3.44 2.51
C ARG A 11 19.08 4.37 2.15
N ALA A 12 19.08 4.95 0.95
CA ALA A 12 20.08 5.92 0.51
C ALA A 12 19.84 7.33 1.08
N GLU A 13 18.65 7.60 1.64
CA GLU A 13 18.27 8.91 2.11
C GLU A 13 18.66 9.15 3.58
N ARG A 14 18.85 10.44 3.93
CA ARG A 14 19.03 10.88 5.32
C ARG A 14 17.69 11.33 5.91
N ALA A 15 16.75 10.36 6.03
CA ALA A 15 15.39 10.59 6.50
C ALA A 15 14.95 9.55 7.56
N TRP A 16 15.90 9.05 8.36
CA TRP A 16 15.66 7.96 9.29
C TRP A 16 15.69 8.42 10.74
N VAL A 17 14.80 7.80 11.52
CA VAL A 17 14.71 7.97 12.97
C VAL A 17 14.57 6.60 13.63
N ASN A 18 14.82 6.52 14.93
CA ASN A 18 14.55 5.32 15.70
C ASN A 18 13.23 5.45 16.50
N VAL A 19 12.72 4.34 16.97
CA VAL A 19 11.53 4.29 17.84
C VAL A 19 11.68 3.24 18.92
N TRP A 20 11.08 3.50 20.09
CA TRP A 20 10.87 2.48 21.12
C TRP A 20 9.52 1.77 20.95
N GLU A 21 9.43 0.56 21.46
CA GLU A 21 8.18 -0.17 21.52
C GLU A 21 7.12 0.60 22.30
N GLY A 22 5.88 0.61 21.77
CA GLY A 22 4.77 1.33 22.38
C GLY A 22 4.83 2.85 22.30
N SER A 23 5.95 3.43 21.82
CA SER A 23 6.11 4.88 21.67
C SER A 23 5.77 5.34 20.24
N LYS A 24 5.07 6.49 20.15
CA LYS A 24 4.87 7.23 18.90
C LYS A 24 5.84 8.42 18.76
N VAL A 25 6.81 8.56 19.68
CA VAL A 25 7.80 9.64 19.64
C VAL A 25 9.02 9.15 18.86
N PRO A 26 9.36 9.78 17.72
CA PRO A 26 10.58 9.45 17.00
C PRO A 26 11.80 9.92 17.77
N MET A 27 12.89 9.17 17.68
CA MET A 27 14.16 9.41 18.37
C MET A 27 15.28 9.63 17.38
N GLN A 28 16.22 10.50 17.74
CA GLN A 28 17.45 10.70 16.97
C GLN A 28 18.37 9.47 17.13
N ALA A 29 19.00 9.04 16.04
CA ALA A 29 19.88 7.87 16.09
C ALA A 29 21.21 8.16 16.81
N THR A 30 21.71 9.39 16.74
CA THR A 30 23.04 9.77 17.24
C THR A 30 23.03 10.27 18.68
N VAL A 31 21.90 10.72 19.18
CA VAL A 31 21.73 11.23 20.56
C VAL A 31 20.40 10.78 21.14
N ARG A 32 20.35 10.54 22.46
CA ARG A 32 19.11 10.13 23.16
C ARG A 32 18.15 11.31 23.37
N LYS A 33 17.69 11.89 22.24
CA LYS A 33 16.70 12.98 22.23
C LYS A 33 15.59 12.66 21.25
N ALA A 34 14.43 13.25 21.48
CA ALA A 34 13.34 13.18 20.51
C ALA A 34 13.78 13.79 19.16
N ALA A 35 13.35 13.15 18.09
CA ALA A 35 13.42 13.69 16.73
C ALA A 35 12.12 14.42 16.39
N SER A 36 12.16 15.24 15.33
CA SER A 36 10.99 15.92 14.80
C SER A 36 10.73 15.47 13.37
N SER A 37 9.51 15.12 13.02
CA SER A 37 9.14 14.79 11.64
C SER A 37 9.15 16.00 10.69
N SER A 38 9.40 17.22 11.20
CA SER A 38 9.49 18.46 10.41
C SER A 38 10.86 19.12 10.47
N ASN A 39 11.84 18.57 11.22
CA ASN A 39 13.19 19.12 11.32
C ASN A 39 14.25 18.11 10.85
N PRO A 40 14.77 18.26 9.61
CA PRO A 40 15.77 17.36 9.02
C PRO A 40 17.07 17.23 9.83
N ASP A 41 17.45 18.21 10.65
CA ASP A 41 18.65 18.15 11.49
C ASP A 41 18.58 17.03 12.54
N THR A 42 17.37 16.57 12.86
CA THR A 42 17.13 15.52 13.84
C THR A 42 17.06 14.11 13.22
N TRP A 43 17.22 13.98 11.90
CA TRP A 43 17.20 12.72 11.20
C TRP A 43 18.61 12.18 10.96
N SER A 44 18.72 10.89 10.72
CA SER A 44 19.97 10.19 10.44
C SER A 44 19.96 9.50 9.10
N ASN A 45 21.09 8.94 8.71
CA ASN A 45 21.14 7.96 7.62
C ASN A 45 20.57 6.61 8.10
N TYR A 46 20.28 5.75 7.15
CA TYR A 46 19.75 4.40 7.39
C TYR A 46 20.68 3.55 8.25
N ILE A 47 21.99 3.58 7.96
CA ILE A 47 22.99 2.71 8.59
C ILE A 47 23.06 2.96 10.10
N ASP A 48 23.09 4.23 10.53
CA ASP A 48 23.16 4.58 11.96
C ASP A 48 21.87 4.15 12.68
N ALA A 49 20.70 4.35 12.04
CA ALA A 49 19.42 3.98 12.64
C ALA A 49 19.26 2.46 12.72
N GLU A 50 19.65 1.72 11.68
CA GLU A 50 19.61 0.25 11.66
C GLU A 50 20.58 -0.35 12.67
N HIS A 51 21.80 0.17 12.76
CA HIS A 51 22.80 -0.25 13.76
C HIS A 51 22.22 -0.22 15.18
N ASN A 52 21.49 0.85 15.51
CA ASN A 52 20.89 0.99 16.83
C ASN A 52 19.84 -0.10 17.12
N VAL A 53 19.04 -0.49 16.12
CA VAL A 53 18.06 -1.57 16.29
C VAL A 53 18.75 -2.92 16.39
N GLN A 54 19.78 -3.17 15.59
CA GLN A 54 20.54 -4.43 15.63
C GLN A 54 21.23 -4.65 16.99
N HIS A 55 21.63 -3.58 17.66
CA HIS A 55 22.28 -3.65 18.99
C HIS A 55 21.30 -3.48 20.16
N GLY A 56 19.99 -3.42 19.89
CA GLY A 56 18.97 -3.35 20.93
C GLY A 56 18.88 -2.00 21.65
N TYR A 57 19.43 -0.92 21.06
CA TYR A 57 19.31 0.43 21.61
C TYR A 57 17.95 1.03 21.35
N TYR A 58 17.27 0.58 20.31
CA TYR A 58 15.90 0.95 19.92
C TYR A 58 15.19 -0.26 19.32
N ASP A 59 13.86 -0.18 19.24
CA ASP A 59 13.02 -1.31 18.83
C ASP A 59 12.56 -1.23 17.37
N GLY A 60 12.87 -0.15 16.66
CA GLY A 60 12.47 -0.02 15.26
C GLY A 60 13.03 1.18 14.54
N LEU A 61 12.81 1.17 13.23
CA LEU A 61 13.18 2.22 12.28
C LEU A 61 11.95 3.02 11.85
N GLY A 62 12.10 4.33 11.71
CA GLY A 62 11.09 5.18 11.12
C GLY A 62 11.65 5.92 9.90
N TYR A 63 10.91 5.92 8.80
CA TYR A 63 11.19 6.75 7.63
C TYR A 63 10.34 8.01 7.65
N VAL A 64 10.98 9.18 7.56
CA VAL A 64 10.31 10.49 7.64
C VAL A 64 10.00 11.00 6.23
N PHE A 65 8.73 11.28 5.98
CA PHE A 65 8.29 11.90 4.73
C PHE A 65 8.68 13.39 4.71
N HIS A 66 9.28 13.84 3.61
CA HIS A 66 9.87 15.18 3.49
C HIS A 66 9.69 15.82 2.11
N ASP A 67 8.58 15.46 1.43
CA ASP A 67 8.17 16.06 0.13
C ASP A 67 9.19 15.81 -0.99
N ASN A 68 9.70 14.58 -1.05
CA ASN A 68 10.65 14.11 -2.06
C ASN A 68 9.98 13.32 -3.20
N GLY A 69 8.67 13.48 -3.36
CA GLY A 69 7.86 12.74 -4.33
C GLY A 69 7.42 11.36 -3.85
N ILE A 70 7.77 10.94 -2.63
CA ILE A 70 7.30 9.69 -2.03
C ILE A 70 6.09 9.99 -1.14
N ILE A 71 5.00 9.32 -1.45
CA ILE A 71 3.73 9.41 -0.72
C ILE A 71 3.55 8.15 0.10
N GLY A 72 3.28 8.32 1.40
CA GLY A 72 2.94 7.23 2.30
C GLY A 72 1.43 7.13 2.49
N ILE A 73 0.88 5.93 2.32
CA ILE A 73 -0.51 5.61 2.64
C ILE A 73 -0.48 4.60 3.78
N ASP A 74 -1.15 4.92 4.88
CA ASP A 74 -1.32 4.04 6.04
C ASP A 74 -2.78 3.58 6.11
N ILE A 75 -2.98 2.28 6.22
CA ILE A 75 -4.30 1.66 6.32
C ILE A 75 -4.37 0.95 7.66
N ASP A 76 -5.12 1.53 8.60
CA ASP A 76 -5.41 0.89 9.87
C ASP A 76 -6.32 -0.34 9.67
N ASP A 77 -6.07 -1.40 10.47
CA ASP A 77 -6.85 -2.64 10.45
C ASP A 77 -7.09 -3.19 9.02
N GLY A 78 -6.04 -3.17 8.18
CA GLY A 78 -6.08 -3.61 6.78
C GLY A 78 -6.35 -5.11 6.57
N PHE A 79 -6.45 -5.90 7.67
CA PHE A 79 -6.69 -7.34 7.62
C PHE A 79 -7.97 -7.72 8.38
N THR A 80 -8.64 -8.76 7.87
CA THR A 80 -9.75 -9.44 8.53
C THR A 80 -9.53 -10.94 8.39
N ASP A 81 -9.55 -11.67 9.50
CA ASP A 81 -9.26 -13.11 9.54
C ASP A 81 -7.92 -13.48 8.84
N GLY A 82 -6.90 -12.62 8.96
CA GLY A 82 -5.58 -12.82 8.34
C GLY A 82 -5.50 -12.52 6.84
N LEU A 83 -6.59 -12.08 6.21
CA LEU A 83 -6.66 -11.69 4.81
C LEU A 83 -6.81 -10.16 4.69
N LEU A 84 -6.30 -9.61 3.60
CA LEU A 84 -6.54 -8.20 3.28
C LEU A 84 -8.04 -7.92 3.20
N ASN A 85 -8.49 -6.89 3.91
CA ASN A 85 -9.86 -6.44 3.79
C ASN A 85 -10.11 -5.74 2.44
N PRO A 86 -11.37 -5.53 2.02
CA PRO A 86 -11.69 -4.94 0.72
C PRO A 86 -11.08 -3.55 0.51
N LEU A 87 -10.96 -2.73 1.57
CA LEU A 87 -10.37 -1.40 1.49
C LEU A 87 -8.86 -1.48 1.19
N ALA A 88 -8.13 -2.29 1.96
CA ALA A 88 -6.70 -2.48 1.74
C ALA A 88 -6.42 -3.11 0.37
N ALA A 89 -7.21 -4.12 -0.03
CA ALA A 89 -7.09 -4.77 -1.33
C ALA A 89 -7.33 -3.79 -2.50
N ASP A 90 -8.32 -2.88 -2.37
CA ASP A 90 -8.60 -1.86 -3.39
C ASP A 90 -7.41 -0.90 -3.56
N ILE A 91 -6.91 -0.34 -2.46
CA ILE A 91 -5.81 0.65 -2.51
C ILE A 91 -4.52 0.00 -3.00
N ILE A 92 -4.13 -1.17 -2.47
CA ILE A 92 -2.95 -1.92 -2.89
C ILE A 92 -3.03 -2.24 -4.39
N GLY A 93 -4.19 -2.73 -4.85
CA GLY A 93 -4.42 -3.06 -6.24
C GLY A 93 -4.43 -1.86 -7.18
N ARG A 94 -4.62 -0.64 -6.69
CA ARG A 94 -4.48 0.59 -7.47
C ARG A 94 -3.05 1.10 -7.49
N CYS A 95 -2.38 1.09 -6.34
CA CYS A 95 -1.03 1.63 -6.22
C CYS A 95 0.01 0.78 -6.95
N HIS A 96 -0.09 -0.56 -6.91
CA HIS A 96 0.92 -1.50 -7.45
C HIS A 96 2.35 -1.13 -7.06
N SER A 97 2.54 -0.67 -5.83
CA SER A 97 3.77 -0.09 -5.33
C SER A 97 4.18 -0.73 -4.01
N TYR A 98 5.36 -0.46 -3.52
CA TYR A 98 5.88 -1.03 -2.28
C TYR A 98 4.81 -1.09 -1.20
N THR A 99 4.59 -2.28 -0.68
CA THR A 99 3.55 -2.54 0.32
C THR A 99 4.10 -3.45 1.39
N GLU A 100 4.07 -2.99 2.64
CA GLU A 100 4.51 -3.76 3.80
C GLU A 100 3.40 -3.86 4.85
N LYS A 101 3.51 -4.85 5.71
CA LYS A 101 2.70 -4.98 6.90
C LYS A 101 3.15 -3.97 7.96
N SER A 102 2.22 -3.26 8.57
CA SER A 102 2.55 -2.33 9.64
C SER A 102 3.07 -3.04 10.89
N ARG A 103 3.77 -2.32 11.77
CA ARG A 103 4.36 -2.86 12.99
C ARG A 103 3.33 -3.55 13.91
N SER A 104 2.09 -3.07 13.94
CA SER A 104 1.02 -3.70 14.73
C SER A 104 0.59 -5.07 14.21
N GLY A 105 0.99 -5.43 12.99
CA GLY A 105 0.55 -6.63 12.30
C GLY A 105 -0.88 -6.56 11.76
N ARG A 106 -1.62 -5.48 12.02
CA ARG A 106 -3.02 -5.31 11.61
C ARG A 106 -3.19 -4.35 10.44
N GLY A 107 -2.29 -3.39 10.28
CA GLY A 107 -2.34 -2.37 9.23
C GLY A 107 -1.39 -2.64 8.08
N VAL A 108 -1.45 -1.77 7.09
CA VAL A 108 -0.64 -1.83 5.86
C VAL A 108 -0.07 -0.44 5.57
N HIS A 109 1.22 -0.39 5.28
CA HIS A 109 1.87 0.79 4.71
C HIS A 109 2.09 0.58 3.20
N ILE A 110 1.75 1.59 2.41
CA ILE A 110 2.02 1.62 0.97
C ILE A 110 2.85 2.86 0.70
N LEU A 111 3.91 2.71 -0.09
CA LEU A 111 4.72 3.83 -0.58
C LEU A 111 4.59 3.91 -2.08
N VAL A 112 4.20 5.06 -2.59
CA VAL A 112 3.99 5.31 -4.02
C VAL A 112 4.59 6.65 -4.40
N ARG A 113 5.15 6.77 -5.61
CA ARG A 113 5.73 8.03 -6.08
C ARG A 113 4.70 8.85 -6.85
N GLY A 114 4.68 10.16 -6.58
CA GLY A 114 3.84 11.13 -7.27
C GLY A 114 3.65 12.42 -6.46
N GLU A 115 2.63 13.17 -6.79
CA GLU A 115 2.31 14.47 -6.21
C GLU A 115 1.07 14.39 -5.30
N LEU A 116 1.15 15.05 -4.15
CA LEU A 116 0.04 15.21 -3.22
C LEU A 116 -0.22 16.72 -3.01
N PRO A 117 -1.44 17.24 -3.27
CA PRO A 117 -1.72 18.68 -3.20
C PRO A 117 -1.76 19.24 -1.77
N PHE A 118 -1.51 18.42 -0.75
CA PHE A 118 -1.46 18.79 0.66
C PHE A 118 -0.38 17.98 1.39
N LYS A 119 0.02 18.40 2.59
CA LYS A 119 1.07 17.71 3.39
C LYS A 119 0.66 16.32 3.85
N GLY A 120 -0.61 16.16 4.19
CA GLY A 120 -1.19 14.90 4.62
C GLY A 120 -2.60 15.06 5.13
N LYS A 121 -3.37 13.97 5.09
CA LYS A 121 -4.75 13.86 5.59
C LYS A 121 -5.01 12.50 6.22
N ASN A 122 -5.94 12.48 7.17
CA ASN A 122 -6.51 11.30 7.78
C ASN A 122 -8.03 11.36 7.59
N ASN A 123 -8.63 10.34 7.02
CA ASN A 123 -10.09 10.30 6.82
C ASN A 123 -10.86 9.89 8.10
N ARG A 124 -10.15 9.65 9.22
CA ARG A 124 -10.68 9.23 10.53
C ARG A 124 -11.46 7.90 10.51
N ALA A 125 -11.43 7.21 9.37
CA ALA A 125 -12.07 5.89 9.24
C ALA A 125 -11.03 4.76 9.27
N ALA A 126 -10.05 4.79 8.37
CA ALA A 126 -9.00 3.79 8.30
C ALA A 126 -7.81 4.21 7.43
N VAL A 127 -7.89 5.30 6.65
CA VAL A 127 -6.87 5.68 5.67
C VAL A 127 -6.22 7.00 6.03
N GLU A 128 -4.90 6.99 6.10
CA GLU A 128 -4.08 8.19 6.20
C GLU A 128 -3.18 8.29 4.96
N ILE A 129 -2.90 9.51 4.47
CA ILE A 129 -2.03 9.77 3.32
C ILE A 129 -1.14 10.97 3.60
N TYR A 130 0.18 10.87 3.33
CA TYR A 130 1.17 11.86 3.70
C TYR A 130 2.29 11.99 2.68
N LYS A 131 2.78 13.21 2.45
CA LYS A 131 4.04 13.50 1.75
C LYS A 131 5.10 14.17 2.64
N SER A 132 4.69 14.73 3.79
CA SER A 132 5.63 15.40 4.71
C SER A 132 5.08 15.48 6.13
N ASN A 133 5.98 15.83 7.08
CA ASN A 133 5.67 16.05 8.48
C ASN A 133 5.08 14.82 9.21
N ARG A 134 5.36 13.64 8.69
CA ARG A 134 4.95 12.36 9.25
C ARG A 134 6.09 11.36 9.08
N TYR A 135 6.10 10.30 9.86
CA TYR A 135 6.97 9.15 9.64
C TYR A 135 6.18 7.86 9.77
N PHE A 136 6.59 6.83 9.07
CA PHE A 136 6.09 5.47 9.25
C PHE A 136 7.15 4.62 9.92
N ILE A 137 6.74 3.74 10.83
CA ILE A 137 7.62 2.71 11.39
C ILE A 137 7.72 1.60 10.36
N MET A 138 8.88 1.53 9.69
CA MET A 138 9.14 0.58 8.64
C MET A 138 9.44 -0.79 9.21
N THR A 139 8.87 -1.82 8.63
CA THR A 139 9.06 -3.21 9.07
C THR A 139 9.90 -4.05 8.11
N GLY A 140 9.89 -3.70 6.82
CA GLY A 140 10.45 -4.53 5.76
C GLY A 140 9.70 -5.86 5.57
N GLU A 141 8.53 -6.04 6.22
CA GLU A 141 7.65 -7.20 6.01
C GLU A 141 6.80 -6.97 4.76
N VAL A 142 7.46 -7.12 3.60
CA VAL A 142 6.84 -6.89 2.29
C VAL A 142 5.71 -7.88 2.05
N LEU A 143 4.54 -7.37 1.70
CA LEU A 143 3.34 -8.17 1.43
C LEU A 143 3.28 -8.63 -0.03
N ILE A 144 3.44 -7.71 -0.98
CA ILE A 144 3.21 -8.04 -2.40
C ILE A 144 4.17 -7.33 -3.36
N PHE A 145 4.33 -6.02 -3.28
CA PHE A 145 5.20 -5.23 -4.14
C PHE A 145 6.43 -4.76 -3.36
N SER A 146 7.63 -4.94 -3.92
CA SER A 146 8.90 -4.62 -3.26
C SER A 146 9.54 -3.31 -3.73
N GLU A 147 8.98 -2.67 -4.76
CA GLU A 147 9.51 -1.45 -5.38
C GLU A 147 8.52 -0.30 -5.27
N ILE A 148 9.04 0.93 -5.13
CA ILE A 148 8.21 2.14 -5.16
C ILE A 148 8.02 2.52 -6.62
N ILE A 149 6.76 2.58 -7.06
CA ILE A 149 6.38 2.86 -8.45
C ILE A 149 5.78 4.26 -8.53
N GLU A 150 6.08 4.97 -9.62
CA GLU A 150 5.40 6.23 -9.95
C GLU A 150 3.98 5.93 -10.46
N ASN A 151 2.97 6.41 -9.72
CA ASN A 151 1.57 6.16 -10.06
C ASN A 151 0.65 7.28 -9.58
N GLN A 152 0.66 8.41 -10.30
CA GLN A 152 -0.19 9.56 -9.98
C GLN A 152 -1.68 9.21 -10.03
N SER A 153 -2.10 8.38 -10.98
CA SER A 153 -3.52 8.01 -11.11
C SER A 153 -4.06 7.23 -9.91
N ALA A 154 -3.20 6.46 -9.24
CA ALA A 154 -3.58 5.79 -8.00
C ALA A 154 -3.72 6.77 -6.83
N ILE A 155 -2.81 7.74 -6.73
CA ILE A 155 -2.88 8.80 -5.72
C ILE A 155 -4.17 9.60 -5.89
N ASP A 156 -4.48 10.04 -7.11
CA ASP A 156 -5.70 10.78 -7.45
C ASP A 156 -6.96 9.97 -7.08
N TYR A 157 -6.97 8.69 -7.39
CA TYR A 157 -8.07 7.79 -7.02
C TYR A 157 -8.24 7.70 -5.50
N VAL A 158 -7.15 7.54 -4.75
CA VAL A 158 -7.21 7.48 -3.28
C VAL A 158 -7.75 8.79 -2.70
N ILE A 159 -7.30 9.94 -3.24
CA ILE A 159 -7.80 11.25 -2.82
C ILE A 159 -9.30 11.36 -3.10
N GLU A 160 -9.72 11.07 -4.33
CA GLU A 160 -11.11 11.23 -4.75
C GLU A 160 -12.07 10.34 -3.96
N LYS A 161 -11.66 9.09 -3.72
CA LYS A 161 -12.52 8.10 -3.08
C LYS A 161 -12.55 8.21 -1.56
N TYR A 162 -11.38 8.43 -0.94
CA TYR A 162 -11.25 8.36 0.51
C TYR A 162 -11.13 9.72 1.20
N PHE A 163 -10.94 10.80 0.43
CA PHE A 163 -10.84 12.17 0.92
C PHE A 163 -11.69 13.14 0.09
N PRO A 164 -13.00 12.91 -0.06
CA PRO A 164 -13.87 13.66 -0.99
C PRO A 164 -13.95 15.15 -0.68
N ASP A 165 -13.74 15.57 0.56
CA ASP A 165 -13.78 16.97 0.99
C ASP A 165 -12.48 17.74 0.67
N THR A 166 -11.58 17.17 -0.15
CA THR A 166 -10.35 17.86 -0.55
C THR A 166 -10.68 18.82 -1.68
N PRO A 167 -10.41 20.15 -1.54
CA PRO A 167 -10.58 21.09 -2.65
C PRO A 167 -9.72 20.64 -3.84
N LYS A 168 -10.34 20.50 -5.01
CA LYS A 168 -9.59 20.29 -6.26
C LYS A 168 -8.94 21.61 -6.61
N GLU A 169 -7.63 21.74 -6.43
CA GLU A 169 -6.89 22.83 -7.06
C GLU A 169 -6.97 22.63 -8.58
N SER A 170 -7.54 23.63 -9.28
CA SER A 170 -7.61 23.61 -10.73
C SER A 170 -6.22 23.77 -11.32
N SER A 171 -5.52 22.66 -11.56
CA SER A 171 -4.31 22.66 -12.37
C SER A 171 -4.69 22.88 -13.84
N SER A 172 -4.53 24.12 -14.31
CA SER A 172 -4.51 24.42 -15.74
C SER A 172 -3.20 23.91 -16.34
N GLY A 173 -3.24 22.74 -16.90
CA GLY A 173 -2.09 22.19 -17.60
C GLY A 173 -2.47 20.85 -18.23
N THR A 174 -2.92 20.91 -19.48
CA THR A 174 -3.31 19.76 -20.29
C THR A 174 -2.09 18.90 -20.62
N VAL A 175 -1.87 17.83 -19.85
CA VAL A 175 -1.12 16.67 -20.33
C VAL A 175 -2.05 15.49 -20.21
N ALA A 176 -2.42 14.90 -21.34
CA ALA A 176 -3.27 13.72 -21.38
C ALA A 176 -2.58 12.58 -20.62
N PRO A 177 -3.26 11.88 -19.68
CA PRO A 177 -2.67 10.81 -18.95
C PRO A 177 -2.32 9.66 -19.90
N GLN A 178 -1.06 9.27 -19.96
CA GLN A 178 -0.68 7.99 -20.56
C GLN A 178 -1.39 6.89 -19.75
N ARG A 179 -2.31 6.20 -20.39
CA ARG A 179 -3.00 5.06 -19.83
C ARG A 179 -2.01 3.92 -19.64
N ILE A 180 -1.49 3.77 -18.44
CA ILE A 180 -0.85 2.53 -18.04
C ILE A 180 -1.98 1.54 -17.76
N TYR A 181 -2.00 0.47 -18.49
CA TYR A 181 -3.03 -0.58 -18.46
C TYR A 181 -3.08 -1.24 -17.07
N SER A 182 -3.95 -0.74 -16.19
CA SER A 182 -4.73 -1.61 -15.32
C SER A 182 -5.87 -2.15 -16.17
N PRO A 183 -6.18 -3.43 -16.17
CA PRO A 183 -7.38 -3.91 -16.83
C PRO A 183 -8.57 -3.26 -16.15
N ILE A 184 -9.09 -2.17 -16.75
CA ILE A 184 -10.30 -1.49 -16.29
C ILE A 184 -11.44 -2.40 -16.74
N TYR A 185 -11.91 -3.23 -15.81
CA TYR A 185 -13.16 -3.94 -15.99
C TYR A 185 -14.30 -2.92 -15.95
N ARG A 186 -14.66 -2.35 -17.11
CA ARG A 186 -15.96 -1.70 -17.26
C ARG A 186 -16.99 -2.79 -17.40
N ARG A 187 -18.00 -2.80 -16.52
CA ARG A 187 -19.19 -3.62 -16.71
C ARG A 187 -19.77 -3.27 -18.09
N PRO A 188 -19.85 -4.21 -19.05
CA PRO A 188 -20.48 -3.93 -20.33
C PRO A 188 -21.96 -3.66 -20.09
N GLU A 189 -22.51 -2.64 -20.68
CA GLU A 189 -23.95 -2.31 -20.60
C GLU A 189 -24.86 -3.45 -21.07
N ASN A 190 -24.31 -4.48 -21.72
CA ASN A 190 -25.03 -5.58 -22.32
C ASN A 190 -24.65 -6.98 -21.79
N GLY A 191 -24.07 -7.10 -20.62
CA GLY A 191 -23.91 -8.41 -19.93
C GLY A 191 -22.96 -9.42 -20.58
N LYS A 192 -22.18 -9.07 -21.61
CA LYS A 192 -21.19 -9.96 -22.23
C LYS A 192 -19.77 -9.49 -21.90
N LEU A 193 -19.07 -10.28 -21.11
CA LEU A 193 -17.62 -10.16 -20.92
C LEU A 193 -16.90 -10.36 -22.26
N HIS A 194 -16.46 -9.29 -22.90
CA HIS A 194 -15.57 -9.33 -24.04
C HIS A 194 -14.17 -8.96 -23.59
N LEU A 195 -13.23 -9.85 -23.83
CA LEU A 195 -11.80 -9.87 -23.60
C LEU A 195 -11.38 -10.49 -22.26
N LYS A 196 -10.74 -11.65 -22.36
CA LYS A 196 -10.05 -12.28 -21.23
C LYS A 196 -8.81 -11.43 -20.91
N PRO A 197 -8.71 -10.84 -19.73
CA PRO A 197 -7.53 -10.07 -19.36
C PRO A 197 -6.32 -10.98 -19.28
N GLU A 198 -5.17 -10.51 -19.75
CA GLU A 198 -3.90 -11.15 -19.49
C GLU A 198 -3.44 -10.73 -18.08
N TYR A 199 -3.25 -11.70 -17.22
CA TYR A 199 -2.71 -11.47 -15.88
C TYR A 199 -1.19 -11.71 -15.90
N PRO A 200 -0.38 -10.79 -15.36
CA PRO A 200 1.05 -11.02 -15.20
C PRO A 200 1.31 -12.21 -14.27
N PRO A 201 2.42 -12.94 -14.46
CA PRO A 201 2.79 -14.06 -13.58
C PRO A 201 2.87 -13.63 -12.11
N ILE A 202 2.25 -14.42 -11.23
CA ILE A 202 2.23 -14.19 -9.78
C ILE A 202 3.17 -15.19 -9.11
N THR A 203 4.15 -14.69 -8.36
CA THR A 203 5.15 -15.53 -7.70
C THR A 203 4.57 -16.36 -6.57
N PRO A 204 5.12 -17.56 -6.28
CA PRO A 204 4.79 -18.31 -5.06
C PRO A 204 4.99 -17.44 -3.81
N GLY A 205 4.03 -17.48 -2.88
CA GLY A 205 4.04 -16.64 -1.66
C GLY A 205 3.17 -15.39 -1.77
N SER A 206 3.00 -14.79 -2.97
CA SER A 206 2.12 -13.64 -3.17
C SER A 206 0.75 -13.97 -3.78
N ARG A 207 0.50 -15.24 -4.13
CA ARG A 207 -0.71 -15.68 -4.85
C ARG A 207 -2.01 -15.33 -4.14
N ASN A 208 -2.10 -15.66 -2.86
CA ASN A 208 -3.30 -15.37 -2.05
C ASN A 208 -3.57 -13.87 -1.99
N LEU A 209 -2.54 -13.06 -1.69
CA LEU A 209 -2.64 -11.60 -1.61
C LEU A 209 -3.05 -10.96 -2.94
N SER A 210 -2.45 -11.41 -4.04
CA SER A 210 -2.76 -10.90 -5.39
C SER A 210 -4.21 -11.19 -5.79
N LEU A 211 -4.68 -12.42 -5.54
CA LEU A 211 -6.06 -12.78 -5.83
C LEU A 211 -7.05 -12.09 -4.89
N THR A 212 -6.69 -11.85 -3.62
CA THR A 212 -7.51 -11.07 -2.69
C THR A 212 -7.63 -9.62 -3.14
N SER A 213 -6.54 -9.00 -3.62
CA SER A 213 -6.56 -7.66 -4.19
C SER A 213 -7.48 -7.58 -5.42
N LEU A 214 -7.39 -8.53 -6.34
CA LEU A 214 -8.27 -8.61 -7.50
C LEU A 214 -9.74 -8.77 -7.09
N ALA A 215 -10.03 -9.64 -6.11
CA ALA A 215 -11.39 -9.80 -5.57
C ALA A 215 -11.96 -8.50 -5.01
N GLY A 216 -11.15 -7.75 -4.25
CA GLY A 216 -11.51 -6.44 -3.70
C GLY A 216 -11.85 -5.42 -4.78
N GLN A 217 -11.05 -5.36 -5.84
CA GLN A 217 -11.30 -4.47 -6.99
C GLN A 217 -12.63 -4.80 -7.66
N LEU A 218 -12.88 -6.08 -7.97
CA LEU A 218 -14.11 -6.53 -8.61
C LEU A 218 -15.34 -6.27 -7.73
N HIS A 219 -15.22 -6.52 -6.42
CA HIS A 219 -16.29 -6.24 -5.46
C HIS A 219 -16.65 -4.75 -5.42
N ASN A 220 -15.65 -3.85 -5.36
CA ASN A 220 -15.84 -2.41 -5.38
C ASN A 220 -16.43 -1.89 -6.70
N GLN A 221 -16.17 -2.58 -7.82
CA GLN A 221 -16.76 -2.29 -9.13
C GLN A 221 -18.19 -2.83 -9.29
N GLY A 222 -18.73 -3.50 -8.28
CA GLY A 222 -20.11 -3.96 -8.29
C GLY A 222 -20.33 -5.36 -8.83
N TYR A 223 -19.27 -6.15 -9.03
CA TYR A 223 -19.42 -7.56 -9.43
C TYR A 223 -20.06 -8.39 -8.33
N THR A 224 -20.88 -9.34 -8.74
CA THR A 224 -21.49 -10.32 -7.82
C THR A 224 -20.45 -11.32 -7.34
N LYS A 225 -20.72 -11.98 -6.21
CA LYS A 225 -19.87 -13.04 -5.66
C LYS A 225 -19.56 -14.14 -6.70
N ALA A 226 -20.55 -14.52 -7.51
CA ALA A 226 -20.38 -15.55 -8.54
C ALA A 226 -19.45 -15.08 -9.69
N GLU A 227 -19.56 -13.81 -10.09
CA GLU A 227 -18.70 -13.22 -11.10
C GLU A 227 -17.25 -13.09 -10.59
N ILE A 228 -17.06 -12.63 -9.35
CA ILE A 228 -15.75 -12.54 -8.69
C ILE A 228 -15.11 -13.92 -8.62
N TYR A 229 -15.84 -14.93 -8.18
CA TYR A 229 -15.32 -16.29 -8.08
C TYR A 229 -14.84 -16.83 -9.44
N LYS A 230 -15.65 -16.66 -10.48
CA LYS A 230 -15.29 -17.08 -11.84
C LYS A 230 -14.02 -16.39 -12.35
N GLU A 231 -13.91 -15.10 -12.11
CA GLU A 231 -12.75 -14.31 -12.53
C GLU A 231 -11.48 -14.71 -11.78
N LEU A 232 -11.58 -14.92 -10.45
CA LEU A 232 -10.45 -15.37 -9.66
C LEU A 232 -9.96 -16.76 -10.05
N LEU A 233 -10.85 -17.69 -10.39
CA LEU A 233 -10.45 -19.00 -10.90
C LEU A 233 -9.67 -18.88 -12.21
N TYR A 234 -10.12 -17.99 -13.09
CA TYR A 234 -9.42 -17.72 -14.35
C TYR A 234 -8.04 -17.13 -14.10
N ALA A 235 -7.95 -16.07 -13.29
CA ALA A 235 -6.69 -15.41 -12.94
C ALA A 235 -5.71 -16.38 -12.25
N ASN A 236 -6.21 -17.23 -11.34
CA ASN A 236 -5.42 -18.25 -10.66
C ASN A 236 -4.78 -19.24 -11.64
N GLN A 237 -5.55 -19.72 -12.64
CA GLN A 237 -5.02 -20.64 -13.65
C GLN A 237 -4.02 -19.99 -14.60
N GLN A 238 -4.22 -18.71 -14.95
CA GLN A 238 -3.35 -18.01 -15.90
C GLN A 238 -2.05 -17.55 -15.26
N ALA A 239 -2.12 -16.96 -14.07
CA ALA A 239 -1.02 -16.22 -13.46
C ALA A 239 -0.30 -16.99 -12.33
N CYS A 240 -0.98 -17.84 -11.57
CA CYS A 240 -0.36 -18.55 -10.45
C CYS A 240 0.31 -19.87 -10.88
N LYS A 241 1.57 -20.05 -10.53
CA LYS A 241 2.32 -21.31 -10.84
C LYS A 241 3.03 -21.83 -9.58
N PRO A 242 2.58 -22.98 -8.99
CA PRO A 242 1.32 -23.68 -9.30
C PRO A 242 0.11 -22.84 -8.87
N PRO A 243 -1.08 -23.08 -9.46
CA PRO A 243 -2.31 -22.41 -9.02
C PRO A 243 -2.67 -22.78 -7.57
N LEU A 244 -3.39 -21.89 -6.90
CA LEU A 244 -3.96 -22.18 -5.57
C LEU A 244 -5.05 -23.24 -5.68
N PRO A 245 -5.28 -24.05 -4.64
CA PRO A 245 -6.43 -24.92 -4.56
C PRO A 245 -7.75 -24.12 -4.70
N GLN A 246 -8.74 -24.72 -5.35
CA GLN A 246 -10.04 -24.09 -5.57
C GLN A 246 -10.72 -23.65 -4.26
N SER A 247 -10.56 -24.45 -3.19
CA SER A 247 -11.05 -24.13 -1.84
C SER A 247 -10.45 -22.83 -1.28
N GLU A 248 -9.18 -22.56 -1.56
CA GLU A 248 -8.51 -21.32 -1.12
C GLU A 248 -9.04 -20.12 -1.90
N VAL A 249 -9.27 -20.25 -3.21
CA VAL A 249 -9.91 -19.21 -4.03
C VAL A 249 -11.31 -18.90 -3.51
N GLU A 250 -12.06 -19.93 -3.11
CA GLU A 250 -13.40 -19.78 -2.54
C GLU A 250 -13.37 -19.03 -1.20
N LEU A 251 -12.39 -19.32 -0.33
CA LEU A 251 -12.19 -18.59 0.92
C LEU A 251 -11.89 -17.11 0.68
N ILE A 252 -11.06 -16.79 -0.30
CA ILE A 252 -10.76 -15.41 -0.70
C ILE A 252 -12.05 -14.68 -1.09
N VAL A 253 -12.85 -15.27 -1.98
CA VAL A 253 -14.11 -14.65 -2.43
C VAL A 253 -15.09 -14.47 -1.26
N ASN A 254 -15.21 -15.47 -0.40
CA ASN A 254 -16.07 -15.40 0.79
C ASN A 254 -15.63 -14.28 1.74
N SER A 255 -14.34 -14.10 1.95
CA SER A 255 -13.82 -13.06 2.84
C SER A 255 -14.13 -11.66 2.32
N VAL A 256 -13.90 -11.42 1.02
CA VAL A 256 -14.11 -10.12 0.39
C VAL A 256 -15.60 -9.76 0.24
N THR A 257 -16.44 -10.73 -0.10
CA THR A 257 -17.89 -10.48 -0.36
C THR A 257 -18.76 -10.53 0.90
N ARG A 258 -18.17 -10.77 2.08
CA ARG A 258 -18.88 -10.76 3.37
C ARG A 258 -19.35 -9.35 3.75
N TYR A 259 -18.67 -8.31 3.29
CA TYR A 259 -18.98 -6.93 3.60
C TYR A 259 -20.09 -6.42 2.66
N ARG A 260 -21.16 -5.86 3.25
CA ARG A 260 -22.20 -5.15 2.49
C ARG A 260 -21.58 -3.87 1.90
N ARG A 261 -22.01 -3.55 0.69
CA ARG A 261 -21.70 -2.26 0.04
C ARG A 261 -22.33 -1.11 0.77
#